data_b7360066caa6472da23107ffe459d081
#
_entry.id   b7360066caa6472da23107ffe459d081
#
_cell.length_a   1.000
_cell.length_b   1.000
_cell.length_c   1.000
_cell.angle_alpha   90.00
_cell.angle_beta   90.00
_cell.angle_gamma   90.00
#
_symmetry.space_group_name_H-M   'P 1'
#
loop_
_entity.id
_entity.type
_entity.pdbx_description
1 polymer ?
#
loop_
_entity_poly.entity_id
_entity_poly.type
_entity_poly.pdbx_seq_one_letter_code
_entity_poly.pdbx_strand_id
1 'polypeptide(L)'
;MLKNIETVLEKPILYKKTEGEFWNDEHISMQMLKAHLNPEFDGASRKHAFIEESVAWITELVSPIDYPLLFDIGCGPGIYAEKFARQGYYVTGIDLSKRSIDYAKNSALKQGLDIAYLYQNYLYMELN
;
A
#
# COMPACT_ATOMS: atom_id res chain seq x y z
N MET A 1 16.44 34.27 5.19
CA MET A 1 16.60 32.89 5.66
C MET A 1 15.82 32.59 6.95
N LEU A 2 15.86 33.45 7.97
CA LEU A 2 15.16 33.21 9.25
C LEU A 2 13.62 33.34 9.18
N LYS A 3 13.05 34.17 8.30
CA LYS A 3 11.59 34.33 8.15
C LYS A 3 10.83 33.05 7.75
N ASN A 4 11.51 32.10 7.12
CA ASN A 4 10.88 30.83 6.73
C ASN A 4 10.85 29.80 7.88
N ILE A 5 11.65 29.99 8.92
CA ILE A 5 11.69 29.07 10.07
C ILE A 5 10.46 29.25 10.95
N GLU A 6 10.00 30.49 11.16
CA GLU A 6 8.80 30.78 11.95
C GLU A 6 7.56 30.09 11.35
N THR A 7 7.40 30.14 10.01
CA THR A 7 6.29 29.49 9.30
C THR A 7 6.33 27.96 9.41
N VAL A 8 7.53 27.37 9.44
CA VAL A 8 7.71 25.92 9.60
C VAL A 8 7.47 25.46 11.04
N LEU A 9 7.64 26.35 12.01
CA LEU A 9 7.43 26.08 13.44
C LEU A 9 5.97 26.34 13.88
N GLU A 10 5.15 26.95 13.03
CA GLU A 10 3.72 27.13 13.33
C GLU A 10 3.04 25.76 13.44
N LYS A 11 2.25 25.61 14.50
CA LYS A 11 1.43 24.38 14.66
C LYS A 11 0.44 24.28 13.51
N PRO A 12 0.47 23.23 12.70
CA PRO A 12 -0.43 23.08 11.57
C PRO A 12 -1.89 23.02 12.04
N ILE A 13 -2.79 23.54 11.21
CA ILE A 13 -4.23 23.41 11.44
C ILE A 13 -4.59 21.93 11.43
N LEU A 14 -5.37 21.49 12.43
CA LEU A 14 -5.81 20.12 12.54
C LEU A 14 -6.55 19.68 11.26
N TYR A 15 -6.18 18.51 10.72
CA TYR A 15 -6.69 17.95 9.46
C TYR A 15 -6.34 18.76 8.19
N LYS A 16 -5.44 19.74 8.26
CA LYS A 16 -4.94 20.39 7.05
C LYS A 16 -4.28 19.36 6.15
N LYS A 17 -4.76 19.25 4.92
CA LYS A 17 -4.12 18.37 3.91
C LYS A 17 -2.73 18.90 3.56
N THR A 18 -1.78 18.00 3.35
CA THR A 18 -0.46 18.34 2.85
C THR A 18 -0.55 18.93 1.44
N GLU A 19 0.22 19.96 1.18
CA GLU A 19 0.38 20.52 -0.16
C GLU A 19 1.37 19.63 -0.93
N GLY A 20 0.91 19.02 -2.02
CA GLY A 20 1.73 18.19 -2.90
C GLY A 20 1.54 16.67 -2.72
N GLU A 21 1.93 15.96 -3.76
CA GLU A 21 1.82 14.49 -3.85
C GLU A 21 3.08 13.83 -3.28
N PHE A 22 3.27 13.88 -1.98
CA PHE A 22 4.43 13.34 -1.26
C PHE A 22 4.78 11.90 -1.70
N TRP A 23 3.76 11.05 -1.87
CA TRP A 23 3.94 9.64 -2.27
C TRP A 23 4.35 9.45 -3.73
N ASN A 24 4.23 10.51 -4.55
CA ASN A 24 4.63 10.54 -5.96
C ASN A 24 5.91 11.34 -6.22
N ASP A 25 6.51 11.95 -5.20
CA ASP A 25 7.85 12.52 -5.32
C ASP A 25 8.82 11.42 -5.78
N GLU A 26 9.63 11.72 -6.80
CA GLU A 26 10.46 10.71 -7.46
C GLU A 26 11.47 10.08 -6.51
N HIS A 27 12.15 10.89 -5.70
CA HIS A 27 13.15 10.40 -4.77
C HIS A 27 12.50 9.63 -3.61
N ILE A 28 11.47 10.20 -3.01
CA ILE A 28 10.76 9.62 -1.86
C ILE A 28 10.12 8.29 -2.26
N SER A 29 9.36 8.26 -3.36
CA SER A 29 8.67 7.05 -3.81
C SER A 29 9.64 5.90 -4.12
N MET A 30 10.83 6.21 -4.66
CA MET A 30 11.86 5.21 -4.93
C MET A 30 12.42 4.62 -3.62
N GLN A 31 12.72 5.45 -2.62
CA GLN A 31 13.24 4.98 -1.33
C GLN A 31 12.17 4.20 -0.55
N MET A 32 10.93 4.67 -0.60
CA MET A 32 9.80 3.98 0.04
C MET A 32 9.58 2.60 -0.58
N LEU A 33 9.60 2.47 -1.91
CA LEU A 33 9.49 1.17 -2.55
C LEU A 33 10.59 0.21 -2.11
N LYS A 34 11.85 0.67 -2.07
CA LYS A 34 12.98 -0.15 -1.56
C LYS A 34 12.76 -0.58 -0.11
N ALA A 35 12.26 0.32 0.72
CA ALA A 35 11.99 0.05 2.13
C ALA A 35 10.87 -0.99 2.30
N HIS A 36 9.78 -0.90 1.52
CA HIS A 36 8.71 -1.90 1.51
C HIS A 36 9.20 -3.29 1.10
N LEU A 37 10.08 -3.36 0.09
CA LEU A 37 10.58 -4.62 -0.46
C LEU A 37 11.67 -5.27 0.39
N ASN A 38 12.21 -4.59 1.39
CA ASN A 38 13.20 -5.17 2.30
C ASN A 38 12.49 -6.07 3.34
N PRO A 39 12.71 -7.40 3.32
CA PRO A 39 11.99 -8.34 4.18
C PRO A 39 12.27 -8.17 5.66
N GLU A 40 13.40 -7.55 6.02
CA GLU A 40 13.82 -7.35 7.42
C GLU A 40 13.53 -5.95 7.95
N PHE A 41 13.03 -5.04 7.10
CA PHE A 41 12.75 -3.67 7.50
C PHE A 41 11.28 -3.50 7.92
N ASP A 42 11.05 -2.98 9.10
CA ASP A 42 9.71 -2.84 9.72
C ASP A 42 9.15 -1.40 9.66
N GLY A 43 9.85 -0.50 8.98
CA GLY A 43 9.50 0.93 8.96
C GLY A 43 8.56 1.38 7.84
N ALA A 44 8.37 0.58 6.80
CA ALA A 44 7.48 0.89 5.67
C ALA A 44 6.34 -0.14 5.55
N SER A 45 6.68 -1.40 5.34
CA SER A 45 5.81 -2.54 5.59
C SER A 45 6.29 -3.26 6.85
N ARG A 46 5.50 -4.18 7.38
CA ARG A 46 5.99 -5.11 8.40
C ARG A 46 7.01 -6.06 7.77
N LYS A 47 7.86 -6.69 8.61
CA LYS A 47 8.74 -7.77 8.17
C LYS A 47 7.95 -8.85 7.45
N HIS A 48 8.49 -9.42 6.40
CA HIS A 48 7.76 -10.38 5.57
C HIS A 48 7.29 -11.62 6.34
N ALA A 49 8.07 -12.09 7.33
CA ALA A 49 7.62 -13.18 8.22
C ALA A 49 6.36 -12.81 9.01
N PHE A 50 6.27 -11.59 9.56
CA PHE A 50 5.07 -11.11 10.24
C PHE A 50 3.88 -10.97 9.28
N ILE A 51 4.12 -10.55 8.04
CA ILE A 51 3.08 -10.47 7.01
C ILE A 51 2.53 -11.87 6.71
N GLU A 52 3.37 -12.88 6.61
CA GLU A 52 2.96 -14.27 6.36
C GLU A 52 2.09 -14.81 7.48
N GLU A 53 2.50 -14.61 8.73
CA GLU A 53 1.71 -14.99 9.90
C GLU A 53 0.36 -14.25 9.95
N SER A 54 0.36 -12.95 9.64
CA SER A 54 -0.86 -12.14 9.59
C SER A 54 -1.84 -12.61 8.52
N VAL A 55 -1.34 -12.91 7.33
CA VAL A 55 -2.17 -13.42 6.22
C VAL A 55 -2.75 -14.79 6.58
N ALA A 56 -1.95 -15.69 7.15
CA ALA A 56 -2.42 -17.01 7.59
C ALA A 56 -3.53 -16.87 8.65
N TRP A 57 -3.32 -16.05 9.66
CA TRP A 57 -4.30 -15.80 10.72
C TRP A 57 -5.61 -15.17 10.18
N ILE A 58 -5.52 -14.17 9.30
CA ILE A 58 -6.71 -13.56 8.69
C ILE A 58 -7.47 -14.58 7.84
N THR A 59 -6.76 -15.39 7.05
CA THR A 59 -7.37 -16.42 6.21
C THR A 59 -8.08 -17.50 7.03
N GLU A 60 -7.58 -17.81 8.22
CA GLU A 60 -8.26 -18.73 9.15
C GLU A 60 -9.55 -18.12 9.71
N LEU A 61 -9.56 -16.83 10.06
CA LEU A 61 -10.73 -16.14 10.60
C LEU A 61 -11.78 -15.80 9.54
N VAL A 62 -11.34 -15.44 8.34
CA VAL A 62 -12.20 -14.95 7.25
C VAL A 62 -11.85 -15.75 6.01
N SER A 63 -12.43 -16.95 5.90
CA SER A 63 -12.15 -17.89 4.81
C SER A 63 -12.48 -17.29 3.43
N PRO A 64 -11.60 -17.43 2.42
CA PRO A 64 -11.91 -17.02 1.05
C PRO A 64 -13.05 -17.82 0.41
N ILE A 65 -13.44 -18.94 0.98
CA ILE A 65 -14.61 -19.71 0.54
C ILE A 65 -15.90 -18.96 0.86
N ASP A 66 -15.97 -18.37 2.05
CA ASP A 66 -17.16 -17.65 2.53
C ASP A 66 -17.12 -16.16 2.16
N TYR A 67 -15.91 -15.57 2.13
CA TYR A 67 -15.66 -14.16 1.87
C TYR A 67 -14.57 -13.99 0.80
N PRO A 68 -14.86 -14.28 -0.47
CA PRO A 68 -13.84 -14.34 -1.52
C PRO A 68 -13.29 -12.97 -1.93
N LEU A 69 -14.02 -11.88 -1.69
CA LEU A 69 -13.60 -10.54 -2.12
C LEU A 69 -12.79 -9.84 -1.05
N LEU A 70 -11.59 -9.39 -1.39
CA LEU A 70 -10.70 -8.66 -0.50
C LEU A 70 -10.30 -7.32 -1.12
N PHE A 71 -10.47 -6.26 -0.34
CA PHE A 71 -10.10 -4.92 -0.75
C PHE A 71 -8.94 -4.41 0.12
N ASP A 72 -7.77 -4.17 -0.49
CA ASP A 72 -6.55 -3.72 0.19
C ASP A 72 -6.35 -2.21 -0.04
N ILE A 73 -6.71 -1.40 0.96
CA ILE A 73 -6.63 0.06 0.92
C ILE A 73 -5.25 0.51 1.41
N GLY A 74 -4.48 1.15 0.53
CA GLY A 74 -3.08 1.47 0.80
C GLY A 74 -2.18 0.25 0.56
N CYS A 75 -2.44 -0.49 -0.51
CA CYS A 75 -1.77 -1.77 -0.79
C CYS A 75 -0.26 -1.64 -1.03
N GLY A 76 0.27 -0.43 -1.27
CA GLY A 76 1.67 -0.20 -1.58
C GLY A 76 2.13 -1.05 -2.78
N PRO A 77 3.30 -1.73 -2.68
CA PRO A 77 3.80 -2.61 -3.74
C PRO A 77 3.10 -3.98 -3.81
N GLY A 78 2.03 -4.20 -3.06
CA GLY A 78 1.19 -5.38 -3.16
C GLY A 78 1.65 -6.61 -2.36
N ILE A 79 2.51 -6.46 -1.35
CA ILE A 79 3.08 -7.59 -0.60
C ILE A 79 1.99 -8.41 0.10
N TYR A 80 1.03 -7.76 0.76
CA TYR A 80 -0.14 -8.42 1.34
C TYR A 80 -1.09 -8.96 0.26
N ALA A 81 -1.40 -8.13 -0.74
CA ALA A 81 -2.31 -8.46 -1.82
C ALA A 81 -1.91 -9.75 -2.55
N GLU A 82 -0.62 -9.92 -2.89
CA GLU A 82 -0.11 -11.13 -3.53
C GLU A 82 -0.26 -12.37 -2.65
N LYS A 83 -0.02 -12.24 -1.34
CA LYS A 83 -0.17 -13.36 -0.41
C LYS A 83 -1.63 -13.76 -0.24
N PHE A 84 -2.56 -12.80 -0.14
CA PHE A 84 -3.99 -13.08 -0.10
C PHE A 84 -4.51 -13.71 -1.40
N ALA A 85 -4.05 -13.23 -2.56
CA ALA A 85 -4.42 -13.85 -3.84
C ALA A 85 -3.98 -15.31 -3.91
N ARG A 86 -2.81 -15.66 -3.36
CA ARG A 86 -2.35 -17.06 -3.26
C ARG A 86 -3.20 -17.92 -2.31
N GLN A 87 -3.90 -17.30 -1.35
CA GLN A 87 -4.84 -17.99 -0.47
C GLN A 87 -6.23 -18.18 -1.11
N GLY A 88 -6.46 -17.65 -2.31
CA GLY A 88 -7.69 -17.82 -3.05
C GLY A 88 -8.67 -16.64 -2.99
N TYR A 89 -8.25 -15.49 -2.47
CA TYR A 89 -9.06 -14.28 -2.53
C TYR A 89 -8.99 -13.61 -3.90
N TYR A 90 -10.10 -13.02 -4.33
CA TYR A 90 -10.12 -12.05 -5.42
C TYR A 90 -9.75 -10.68 -4.85
N VAL A 91 -8.53 -10.24 -5.11
CA VAL A 91 -7.97 -9.06 -4.46
C VAL A 91 -8.05 -7.84 -5.37
N THR A 92 -8.53 -6.74 -4.81
CA THR A 92 -8.41 -5.40 -5.40
C THR A 92 -7.56 -4.54 -4.48
N GLY A 93 -6.43 -4.05 -4.95
CA GLY A 93 -5.53 -3.15 -4.21
C GLY A 93 -5.59 -1.73 -4.75
N ILE A 94 -5.63 -0.74 -3.87
CA ILE A 94 -5.51 0.67 -4.25
C ILE A 94 -4.41 1.37 -3.47
N ASP A 95 -3.72 2.29 -4.12
CA ASP A 95 -2.70 3.14 -3.48
C ASP A 95 -2.54 4.47 -4.22
N LEU A 96 -2.04 5.49 -3.51
CA LEU A 96 -1.70 6.80 -4.05
C LEU A 96 -0.30 6.88 -4.64
N SER A 97 0.55 5.89 -4.41
CA SER A 97 1.88 5.82 -4.99
C SER A 97 1.84 5.14 -6.36
N LYS A 98 1.95 5.94 -7.41
CA LYS A 98 2.00 5.41 -8.78
C LYS A 98 3.13 4.38 -8.94
N ARG A 99 4.32 4.66 -8.39
CA ARG A 99 5.48 3.76 -8.44
C ARG A 99 5.19 2.41 -7.79
N SER A 100 4.54 2.41 -6.64
CA SER A 100 4.16 1.19 -5.93
C SER A 100 3.13 0.38 -6.72
N ILE A 101 2.11 1.03 -7.28
CA ILE A 101 1.11 0.37 -8.13
C ILE A 101 1.72 -0.20 -9.41
N ASP A 102 2.61 0.53 -10.08
CA ASP A 102 3.29 0.03 -11.28
C ASP A 102 4.15 -1.20 -10.95
N TYR A 103 4.84 -1.18 -9.81
CA TYR A 103 5.58 -2.34 -9.32
C TYR A 103 4.64 -3.53 -9.02
N ALA A 104 3.55 -3.30 -8.27
CA ALA A 104 2.60 -4.34 -7.89
C ALA A 104 1.97 -5.04 -9.11
N LYS A 105 1.57 -4.27 -10.13
CA LYS A 105 1.06 -4.81 -11.40
C LYS A 105 2.08 -5.70 -12.09
N ASN A 106 3.32 -5.23 -12.21
CA ASN A 106 4.39 -5.99 -12.85
C ASN A 106 4.75 -7.25 -12.06
N SER A 107 4.76 -7.17 -10.74
CA SER A 107 5.04 -8.31 -9.85
C SER A 107 3.96 -9.38 -9.97
N ALA A 108 2.68 -9.00 -9.88
CA ALA A 108 1.55 -9.92 -10.05
C ALA A 108 1.56 -10.60 -11.42
N LEU A 109 1.79 -9.83 -12.50
CA LEU A 109 1.87 -10.36 -13.85
C LEU A 109 2.98 -11.42 -13.99
N LYS A 110 4.18 -11.14 -13.47
CA LYS A 110 5.31 -12.08 -13.50
C LYS A 110 5.04 -13.37 -12.73
N GLN A 111 4.20 -13.30 -11.72
CA GLN A 111 3.84 -14.43 -10.85
C GLN A 111 2.56 -15.13 -11.29
N GLY A 112 1.89 -14.66 -12.36
CA GLY A 112 0.63 -15.21 -12.82
C GLY A 112 -0.53 -15.04 -11.84
N LEU A 113 -0.51 -13.99 -11.02
CA LEU A 113 -1.55 -13.63 -10.08
C LEU A 113 -2.55 -12.67 -10.71
N ASP A 114 -3.83 -12.96 -10.56
CA ASP A 114 -4.92 -12.09 -11.01
C ASP A 114 -5.33 -11.17 -9.86
N ILE A 115 -4.77 -9.96 -9.85
CA ILE A 115 -5.01 -8.93 -8.85
C ILE A 115 -5.33 -7.62 -9.56
N ALA A 116 -6.45 -6.99 -9.20
CA ALA A 116 -6.79 -5.66 -9.69
C ALA A 116 -6.05 -4.59 -8.89
N TYR A 117 -5.13 -3.85 -9.52
CA TYR A 117 -4.45 -2.73 -8.87
C TYR A 117 -4.87 -1.40 -9.47
N LEU A 118 -5.31 -0.46 -8.61
CA LEU A 118 -5.80 0.85 -8.97
C LEU A 118 -4.92 1.95 -8.35
N TYR A 119 -4.40 2.83 -9.20
CA TYR A 119 -3.79 4.07 -8.75
C TYR A 119 -4.91 5.09 -8.47
N GLN A 120 -5.31 5.22 -7.21
CA GLN A 120 -6.47 6.01 -6.84
C GLN A 120 -6.41 6.45 -5.38
N ASN A 121 -6.99 7.63 -5.10
CA ASN A 121 -7.24 8.08 -3.75
C ASN A 121 -8.53 7.44 -3.23
N TYR A 122 -8.44 6.66 -2.15
CA TYR A 122 -9.58 5.99 -1.54
C TYR A 122 -10.69 6.95 -1.05
N LEU A 123 -10.35 8.24 -0.78
CA LEU A 123 -11.32 9.26 -0.38
C LEU A 123 -12.33 9.63 -1.49
N TYR A 124 -12.00 9.31 -2.73
CA TYR A 124 -12.81 9.63 -3.92
C TYR A 124 -13.25 8.38 -4.68
N MET A 125 -13.12 7.23 -4.04
CA MET A 125 -13.47 5.95 -4.60
C MET A 125 -14.98 5.70 -4.48
N GLU A 126 -15.60 5.24 -5.56
CA GLU A 126 -16.95 4.70 -5.56
C GLU A 126 -16.88 3.18 -5.54
N LEU A 127 -17.49 2.58 -4.55
CA LEU A 127 -17.72 1.13 -4.49
C LEU A 127 -19.03 0.82 -5.21
N ASN A 128 -18.94 0.27 -6.41
CA ASN A 128 -20.09 -0.22 -7.18
C ASN A 128 -20.41 -1.66 -6.80
#